data_96d0db43965662bab45346f892083454
#
_entry.id   96d0db43965662bab45346f892083454
#
_cell.length_a   1.000
_cell.length_b   1.000
_cell.length_c   1.000
_cell.angle_alpha   90.00
_cell.angle_beta   90.00
_cell.angle_gamma   90.00
#
_symmetry.space_group_name_H-M   'P 1'
#
loop_
_entity.id
_entity.type
_entity.pdbx_description
1 polymer ?
#
loop_
_entity_poly.entity_id
_entity_poly.type
_entity_poly.pdbx_seq_one_letter_code
_entity_poly.pdbx_strand_id
1 'polypeptide(L)'
;MQKTESDFLYHTSCDNCNSSDANSVYSDGHTYCFSCNTTTKGNDLNNPIATETSKEFIEGSITELSKRKINYNTVQKFNYQSGAWFGRPCQIANYYNKDKELVAQKLRYPDKTFQWLGDAREAGLFGQHLWRDKGKMLIVTEGEIDAMSISGINQNKFPVVSIKSVSYTHLTLPTNRE
;
A
#
# COMPACT_ATOMS: atom_id res chain seq x y z
N MET A 1 -15.31 31.04 13.58
CA MET A 1 -14.91 29.66 13.89
C MET A 1 -14.31 29.07 12.64
N GLN A 2 -12.99 29.01 12.53
CA GLN A 2 -12.31 28.35 11.44
C GLN A 2 -12.45 26.82 11.65
N LYS A 3 -13.11 26.15 10.72
CA LYS A 3 -13.05 24.69 10.64
C LYS A 3 -11.62 24.33 10.25
N THR A 4 -10.84 23.82 11.18
CA THR A 4 -9.59 23.14 10.83
C THR A 4 -9.97 21.85 10.12
N GLU A 5 -9.76 21.82 8.81
CA GLU A 5 -9.87 20.57 8.05
C GLU A 5 -8.72 19.66 8.50
N SER A 6 -9.07 18.51 9.08
CA SER A 6 -8.09 17.50 9.44
C SER A 6 -7.91 16.56 8.27
N ASP A 7 -6.66 16.34 7.87
CA ASP A 7 -6.30 15.44 6.78
C ASP A 7 -6.19 14.01 7.28
N PHE A 8 -6.69 13.07 6.48
CA PHE A 8 -6.50 11.65 6.73
C PHE A 8 -5.03 11.28 6.57
N LEU A 9 -4.49 10.48 7.51
CA LEU A 9 -3.10 10.03 7.49
C LEU A 9 -2.97 8.57 7.06
N TYR A 10 -3.57 7.64 7.81
CA TYR A 10 -3.48 6.20 7.54
C TYR A 10 -4.59 5.41 8.24
N HIS A 11 -4.72 4.13 7.88
CA HIS A 11 -5.56 3.17 8.58
C HIS A 11 -4.75 2.31 9.55
N THR A 12 -5.36 1.96 10.67
CA THR A 12 -4.79 1.08 11.69
C THR A 12 -5.85 0.13 12.25
N SER A 13 -5.43 -0.80 13.08
CA SER A 13 -6.34 -1.65 13.85
C SER A 13 -7.18 -0.82 14.81
N CYS A 14 -8.38 -1.29 15.09
CA CYS A 14 -9.28 -0.69 16.06
C CYS A 14 -9.30 -1.53 17.34
N ASP A 15 -8.90 -0.93 18.45
CA ASP A 15 -8.87 -1.60 19.76
C ASP A 15 -10.27 -1.93 20.29
N ASN A 16 -11.31 -1.23 19.79
CA ASN A 16 -12.69 -1.43 20.22
C ASN A 16 -13.38 -2.62 19.56
N CYS A 17 -13.11 -2.86 18.27
CA CYS A 17 -13.78 -3.95 17.51
C CYS A 17 -12.83 -4.97 16.90
N ASN A 18 -11.53 -4.85 17.18
CA ASN A 18 -10.46 -5.70 16.64
C ASN A 18 -10.42 -5.79 15.10
N SER A 19 -11.02 -4.83 14.41
CA SER A 19 -10.84 -4.70 12.97
C SER A 19 -9.38 -4.38 12.66
N SER A 20 -8.80 -5.05 11.69
CA SER A 20 -7.36 -4.95 11.37
C SER A 20 -6.96 -3.62 10.73
N ASP A 21 -7.90 -2.90 10.08
CA ASP A 21 -7.60 -1.78 9.20
C ASP A 21 -8.72 -0.74 9.05
N ALA A 22 -9.81 -0.86 9.80
CA ALA A 22 -10.96 0.02 9.66
C ALA A 22 -10.87 1.34 10.48
N ASN A 23 -9.81 1.52 11.26
CA ASN A 23 -9.63 2.72 12.08
C ASN A 23 -8.75 3.74 11.36
N SER A 24 -9.36 4.85 10.93
CA SER A 24 -8.67 5.94 10.25
C SER A 24 -8.07 6.91 11.25
N VAL A 25 -6.82 7.28 11.05
CA VAL A 25 -6.09 8.28 11.85
C VAL A 25 -5.98 9.58 11.05
N TYR A 26 -6.20 10.71 11.70
CA TYR A 26 -6.21 12.05 11.09
C TYR A 26 -5.12 12.95 11.68
N SER A 27 -4.78 14.02 10.96
CA SER A 27 -3.67 14.93 11.28
C SER A 27 -3.80 15.67 12.62
N ASP A 28 -5.01 15.81 13.12
CA ASP A 28 -5.32 16.40 14.44
C ASP A 28 -5.31 15.35 15.57
N GLY A 29 -4.90 14.11 15.26
CA GLY A 29 -4.81 13.00 16.21
C GLY A 29 -6.13 12.31 16.52
N HIS A 30 -7.28 12.77 15.96
CA HIS A 30 -8.51 11.99 16.11
C HIS A 30 -8.49 10.73 15.26
N THR A 31 -9.25 9.71 15.68
CA THR A 31 -9.44 8.49 14.90
C THR A 31 -10.92 8.21 14.70
N TYR A 32 -11.23 7.56 13.58
CA TYR A 32 -12.58 7.09 13.27
C TYR A 32 -12.53 5.67 12.71
N CYS A 33 -13.23 4.74 13.37
CA CYS A 33 -13.33 3.38 12.91
C CYS A 33 -14.60 3.17 12.07
N PHE A 34 -14.44 2.83 10.80
CA PHE A 34 -15.55 2.55 9.90
C PHE A 34 -16.28 1.22 10.15
N SER A 35 -15.67 0.32 10.92
CA SER A 35 -16.28 -0.97 11.26
C SER A 35 -17.26 -0.87 12.46
N CYS A 36 -16.91 -0.11 13.49
CA CYS A 36 -17.73 0.02 14.69
C CYS A 36 -18.23 1.43 14.97
N ASN A 37 -17.95 2.38 14.05
CA ASN A 37 -18.31 3.81 14.16
C ASN A 37 -17.81 4.50 15.43
N THR A 38 -16.76 3.99 16.05
CA THR A 38 -16.15 4.60 17.23
C THR A 38 -15.24 5.75 16.78
N THR A 39 -15.41 6.92 17.42
CA THR A 39 -14.54 8.08 17.26
C THR A 39 -13.73 8.29 18.54
N THR A 40 -12.42 8.42 18.41
CA THR A 40 -11.55 8.85 19.50
C THR A 40 -11.12 10.28 19.23
N LYS A 41 -11.32 11.17 20.19
CA LYS A 41 -10.86 12.57 20.08
C LYS A 41 -9.34 12.59 20.20
N GLY A 42 -8.67 13.34 19.32
CA GLY A 42 -7.28 13.66 19.48
C GLY A 42 -7.07 14.40 20.80
N ASN A 43 -6.05 14.04 21.56
CA ASN A 43 -5.67 14.83 22.72
C ASN A 43 -5.08 16.15 22.21
N ASP A 44 -5.59 17.26 22.72
CA ASP A 44 -4.98 18.59 22.64
C ASP A 44 -3.66 18.60 23.44
N LEU A 45 -2.69 17.86 22.97
CA LEU A 45 -1.32 18.05 23.38
C LEU A 45 -0.63 18.82 22.27
N ASN A 46 -0.19 20.02 22.58
CA ASN A 46 0.78 20.83 21.86
C ASN A 46 2.11 20.08 21.68
N ASN A 47 2.03 18.95 21.02
CA ASN A 47 3.14 18.27 20.44
C ASN A 47 2.65 17.78 19.07
N PRO A 48 3.09 18.39 17.95
CA PRO A 48 3.01 17.68 16.71
C PRO A 48 3.84 16.44 16.95
N ILE A 49 3.19 15.30 17.16
CA ILE A 49 3.79 14.07 16.67
C ILE A 49 3.76 14.27 15.15
N ALA A 50 4.70 15.09 14.68
CA ALA A 50 5.33 14.81 13.44
C ALA A 50 5.83 13.38 13.66
N THR A 51 5.04 12.39 13.32
CA THR A 51 5.58 11.19 12.79
C THR A 51 6.40 11.69 11.61
N GLU A 52 7.67 12.05 11.89
CA GLU A 52 8.69 11.85 10.89
C GLU A 52 8.42 10.42 10.48
N THR A 53 7.67 10.27 9.39
CA THR A 53 7.63 9.02 8.66
C THR A 53 9.09 8.80 8.36
N SER A 54 9.71 7.95 9.17
CA SER A 54 11.11 7.64 9.01
C SER A 54 11.23 7.25 7.56
N LYS A 55 11.94 8.06 6.77
CA LYS A 55 12.24 7.76 5.35
C LYS A 55 13.18 6.57 5.24
N GLU A 56 13.38 5.85 6.34
CA GLU A 56 14.16 4.64 6.38
C GLU A 56 13.32 3.52 5.78
N PHE A 57 13.56 3.30 4.50
CA PHE A 57 13.12 2.10 3.83
C PHE A 57 13.93 0.91 4.35
N ILE A 58 13.27 -0.24 4.42
CA ILE A 58 13.94 -1.48 4.81
C ILE A 58 14.33 -2.27 3.57
N GLU A 59 15.44 -2.97 3.66
CA GLU A 59 15.88 -3.91 2.65
C GLU A 59 15.59 -5.34 3.09
N GLY A 60 15.10 -6.12 2.17
CA GLY A 60 14.85 -7.55 2.34
C GLY A 60 15.54 -8.36 1.25
N SER A 61 15.31 -9.65 1.29
CA SER A 61 15.80 -10.57 0.26
C SER A 61 14.74 -10.88 -0.77
N ILE A 62 15.13 -10.93 -2.04
CA ILE A 62 14.26 -11.42 -3.12
C ILE A 62 14.23 -12.94 -3.03
N THR A 63 13.06 -13.50 -2.74
CA THR A 63 12.84 -14.94 -2.63
C THR A 63 11.55 -15.32 -3.34
N GLU A 64 11.54 -16.48 -3.98
CA GLU A 64 10.30 -16.97 -4.60
C GLU A 64 9.20 -17.18 -3.55
N LEU A 65 7.96 -16.97 -3.96
CA LEU A 65 6.80 -17.23 -3.11
C LEU A 65 6.20 -18.60 -3.42
N SER A 66 6.90 -19.67 -3.04
CA SER A 66 6.57 -21.06 -3.40
C SER A 66 5.14 -21.45 -3.03
N LYS A 67 4.63 -21.02 -1.87
CA LYS A 67 3.23 -21.24 -1.45
C LYS A 67 2.21 -20.60 -2.39
N ARG A 68 2.60 -19.57 -3.14
CA ARG A 68 1.76 -18.86 -4.11
C ARG A 68 2.11 -19.23 -5.55
N LYS A 69 3.09 -20.09 -5.77
CA LYS A 69 3.61 -20.48 -7.09
C LYS A 69 4.11 -19.29 -7.92
N ILE A 70 4.64 -18.27 -7.25
CA ILE A 70 5.26 -17.10 -7.89
C ILE A 70 6.76 -17.31 -7.87
N ASN A 71 7.33 -17.46 -9.08
CA ASN A 71 8.74 -17.78 -9.26
C ASN A 71 9.65 -16.56 -8.96
N TYR A 72 10.94 -16.86 -8.76
CA TYR A 72 11.97 -15.87 -8.47
C TYR A 72 12.01 -14.71 -9.49
N ASN A 73 11.94 -15.01 -10.78
CA ASN A 73 12.03 -13.99 -11.83
C ASN A 73 10.90 -12.95 -11.74
N THR A 74 9.69 -13.39 -11.41
CA THR A 74 8.56 -12.50 -11.22
C THR A 74 8.73 -11.66 -9.97
N VAL A 75 9.14 -12.26 -8.85
CA VAL A 75 9.40 -11.54 -7.59
C VAL A 75 10.50 -10.49 -7.78
N GLN A 76 11.58 -10.87 -8.46
CA GLN A 76 12.69 -9.97 -8.79
C GLN A 76 12.24 -8.82 -9.68
N LYS A 77 11.45 -9.08 -10.72
CA LYS A 77 10.93 -8.05 -11.62
C LYS A 77 10.15 -6.97 -10.87
N PHE A 78 9.29 -7.38 -9.93
CA PHE A 78 8.48 -6.45 -9.13
C PHE A 78 9.23 -5.87 -7.94
N ASN A 79 10.50 -6.26 -7.73
CA ASN A 79 11.28 -5.90 -6.54
C ASN A 79 10.51 -6.14 -5.24
N TYR A 80 9.80 -7.28 -5.19
CA TYR A 80 9.06 -7.70 -4.00
C TYR A 80 9.99 -8.50 -3.10
N GLN A 81 10.05 -8.16 -1.82
CA GLN A 81 11.08 -8.67 -0.92
C GLN A 81 10.45 -9.36 0.30
N SER A 82 11.23 -10.17 0.97
CA SER A 82 10.95 -10.75 2.28
C SER A 82 11.99 -10.28 3.28
N GLY A 83 11.55 -9.77 4.41
CA GLY A 83 12.43 -9.20 5.43
C GLY A 83 11.80 -9.20 6.80
N ALA A 84 12.27 -8.32 7.67
CA ALA A 84 11.70 -8.12 8.99
C ALA A 84 11.70 -6.63 9.36
N TRP A 85 10.68 -6.19 10.06
CA TRP A 85 10.58 -4.86 10.64
C TRP A 85 10.45 -4.99 12.16
N PHE A 86 11.37 -4.37 12.91
CA PHE A 86 11.51 -4.54 14.36
C PHE A 86 11.46 -6.02 14.82
N GLY A 87 12.18 -6.90 14.09
CA GLY A 87 12.22 -8.33 14.37
C GLY A 87 10.98 -9.13 13.96
N ARG A 88 9.94 -8.48 13.44
CA ARG A 88 8.72 -9.14 12.96
C ARG A 88 8.84 -9.44 11.46
N PRO A 89 8.77 -10.73 11.05
CA PRO A 89 8.85 -11.07 9.63
C PRO A 89 7.76 -10.40 8.80
N CYS A 90 8.11 -9.90 7.63
CA CYS A 90 7.15 -9.28 6.72
C CYS A 90 7.55 -9.49 5.25
N GLN A 91 6.57 -9.32 4.38
CA GLN A 91 6.78 -9.14 2.94
C GLN A 91 6.74 -7.64 2.64
N ILE A 92 7.58 -7.20 1.70
CA ILE A 92 7.82 -5.79 1.39
C ILE A 92 7.47 -5.54 -0.05
N ALA A 93 6.41 -4.78 -0.28
CA ALA A 93 6.04 -4.29 -1.60
C ALA A 93 6.61 -2.88 -1.78
N ASN A 94 7.49 -2.70 -2.75
CA ASN A 94 8.13 -1.44 -3.08
C ASN A 94 7.25 -0.64 -4.04
N TYR A 95 6.97 0.62 -3.70
CA TYR A 95 6.15 1.53 -4.46
C TYR A 95 6.96 2.72 -4.96
N TYR A 96 6.77 3.06 -6.22
CA TYR A 96 7.54 4.07 -6.94
C TYR A 96 6.63 5.20 -7.43
N ASN A 97 7.20 6.41 -7.54
CA ASN A 97 6.56 7.56 -8.15
C ASN A 97 6.70 7.53 -9.69
N LYS A 98 6.26 8.62 -10.35
CA LYS A 98 6.35 8.78 -11.81
C LYS A 98 7.79 8.80 -12.31
N ASP A 99 8.72 9.27 -11.48
CA ASP A 99 10.14 9.39 -11.80
C ASP A 99 10.91 8.09 -11.49
N LYS A 100 10.16 7.04 -11.10
CA LYS A 100 10.68 5.72 -10.71
C LYS A 100 11.55 5.74 -9.45
N GLU A 101 11.34 6.69 -8.60
CA GLU A 101 11.95 6.75 -7.29
C GLU A 101 11.12 5.97 -6.28
N LEU A 102 11.78 5.26 -5.37
CA LEU A 102 11.12 4.56 -4.27
C LEU A 102 10.61 5.59 -3.27
N VAL A 103 9.29 5.67 -3.11
CA VAL A 103 8.65 6.68 -2.24
C VAL A 103 7.87 6.05 -1.09
N ALA A 104 7.51 4.78 -1.22
CA ALA A 104 6.81 4.07 -0.15
C ALA A 104 7.07 2.56 -0.20
N GLN A 105 6.92 1.92 0.94
CA GLN A 105 6.90 0.47 1.09
C GLN A 105 5.65 0.05 1.85
N LYS A 106 4.98 -1.00 1.37
CA LYS A 106 3.88 -1.63 2.08
C LYS A 106 4.35 -2.95 2.64
N LEU A 107 4.38 -3.03 3.95
CA LEU A 107 4.74 -4.22 4.71
C LEU A 107 3.49 -5.07 4.92
N ARG A 108 3.57 -6.35 4.59
CA ARG A 108 2.52 -7.32 4.84
C ARG A 108 3.00 -8.35 5.86
N TYR A 109 2.32 -8.45 6.96
CA TYR A 109 2.64 -9.39 8.03
C TYR A 109 1.90 -10.73 7.86
N PRO A 110 2.36 -11.81 8.53
CA PRO A 110 1.73 -13.15 8.46
C PRO A 110 0.28 -13.19 8.92
N ASP A 111 -0.10 -12.33 9.85
CA ASP A 111 -1.46 -12.15 10.37
C ASP A 111 -2.38 -11.35 9.45
N LYS A 112 -1.89 -11.02 8.24
CA LYS A 112 -2.58 -10.21 7.23
C LYS A 112 -2.77 -8.73 7.59
N THR A 113 -2.08 -8.23 8.61
CA THR A 113 -2.00 -6.79 8.86
C THR A 113 -1.01 -6.13 7.91
N PHE A 114 -1.16 -4.83 7.70
CA PHE A 114 -0.33 -4.03 6.79
C PHE A 114 0.20 -2.80 7.50
N GLN A 115 1.35 -2.35 7.07
CA GLN A 115 1.96 -1.10 7.51
C GLN A 115 2.60 -0.40 6.32
N TRP A 116 2.52 0.92 6.26
CA TRP A 116 3.20 1.73 5.27
C TRP A 116 4.44 2.39 5.87
N LEU A 117 5.52 2.45 5.08
CA LEU A 117 6.69 3.28 5.30
C LEU A 117 6.80 4.27 4.14
N GLY A 118 7.26 5.49 4.41
CA GLY A 118 7.34 6.56 3.42
C GLY A 118 5.97 7.17 3.05
N ASP A 119 5.88 7.86 1.93
CA ASP A 119 4.66 8.55 1.51
C ASP A 119 3.89 7.76 0.44
N ALA A 120 2.87 7.03 0.89
CA ALA A 120 2.00 6.26 0.00
C ALA A 120 1.16 7.15 -0.94
N ARG A 121 1.03 8.47 -0.68
CA ARG A 121 0.27 9.39 -1.56
C ARG A 121 1.03 9.69 -2.83
N GLU A 122 2.35 9.81 -2.74
CA GLU A 122 3.22 10.04 -3.90
C GLU A 122 3.37 8.79 -4.79
N ALA A 123 3.09 7.61 -4.23
CA ALA A 123 3.24 6.36 -4.93
C ALA A 123 2.22 6.17 -6.06
N GLY A 124 2.68 5.66 -7.18
CA GLY A 124 1.83 5.13 -8.26
C GLY A 124 1.18 3.79 -7.89
N LEU A 125 0.63 3.09 -8.88
CA LEU A 125 0.16 1.72 -8.71
C LEU A 125 1.34 0.75 -8.51
N PHE A 126 1.12 -0.32 -7.76
CA PHE A 126 2.17 -1.34 -7.61
C PHE A 126 2.56 -1.93 -8.97
N GLY A 127 3.84 -1.94 -9.27
CA GLY A 127 4.37 -2.44 -10.54
C GLY A 127 4.23 -1.47 -11.72
N GLN A 128 3.65 -0.28 -11.56
CA GLN A 128 3.46 0.68 -12.66
C GLN A 128 4.79 1.10 -13.30
N HIS A 129 5.83 1.31 -12.51
CA HIS A 129 7.16 1.73 -12.95
C HIS A 129 7.84 0.74 -13.92
N LEU A 130 7.36 -0.51 -13.99
CA LEU A 130 7.90 -1.56 -14.84
C LEU A 130 7.47 -1.45 -16.31
N TRP A 131 6.44 -0.68 -16.58
CA TRP A 131 5.77 -0.68 -17.87
C TRP A 131 5.88 0.67 -18.55
N ARG A 132 5.70 0.64 -19.89
CA ARG A 132 5.64 1.86 -20.70
C ARG A 132 4.26 2.49 -20.57
N ASP A 133 4.19 3.81 -20.73
CA ASP A 133 2.93 4.57 -20.66
C ASP A 133 1.97 4.31 -21.84
N LYS A 134 2.37 3.48 -22.80
CA LYS A 134 1.59 3.17 -24.00
C LYS A 134 1.42 1.67 -24.17
N GLY A 135 0.21 1.25 -24.50
CA GLY A 135 -0.11 -0.16 -24.74
C GLY A 135 -1.58 -0.35 -25.08
N LYS A 136 -1.92 -1.55 -25.55
CA LYS A 136 -3.30 -1.92 -25.90
C LYS A 136 -4.07 -2.55 -24.73
N MET A 137 -3.37 -2.97 -23.69
CA MET A 137 -3.96 -3.69 -22.57
C MET A 137 -3.20 -3.38 -21.28
N LEU A 138 -3.95 -3.21 -20.21
CA LEU A 138 -3.46 -3.13 -18.84
C LEU A 138 -4.35 -4.03 -17.97
N ILE A 139 -3.74 -4.87 -17.16
CA ILE A 139 -4.44 -5.68 -16.16
C ILE A 139 -4.27 -5.00 -14.81
N VAL A 140 -5.38 -4.72 -14.14
CA VAL A 140 -5.40 -4.12 -12.80
C VAL A 140 -5.95 -5.13 -11.82
N THR A 141 -5.27 -5.33 -10.70
CA THR A 141 -5.65 -6.24 -9.61
C THR A 141 -5.84 -5.48 -8.30
N GLU A 142 -6.46 -6.12 -7.33
CA GLU A 142 -6.65 -5.54 -5.99
C GLU A 142 -5.40 -5.63 -5.12
N GLY A 143 -4.58 -6.66 -5.30
CA GLY A 143 -3.43 -6.92 -4.44
C GLY A 143 -2.13 -7.17 -5.20
N GLU A 144 -1.02 -6.89 -4.51
CA GLU A 144 0.34 -7.04 -5.04
C GLU A 144 0.63 -8.49 -5.43
N ILE A 145 0.18 -9.43 -4.61
CA ILE A 145 0.35 -10.88 -4.85
C ILE A 145 -0.41 -11.31 -6.11
N ASP A 146 -1.61 -10.78 -6.32
CA ASP A 146 -2.43 -11.11 -7.48
C ASP A 146 -1.79 -10.54 -8.75
N ALA A 147 -1.25 -9.30 -8.69
CA ALA A 147 -0.51 -8.72 -9.79
C ALA A 147 0.68 -9.58 -10.19
N MET A 148 1.49 -10.02 -9.24
CA MET A 148 2.62 -10.90 -9.51
C MET A 148 2.17 -12.27 -10.03
N SER A 149 1.10 -12.85 -9.48
CA SER A 149 0.57 -14.15 -9.94
C SER A 149 0.16 -14.08 -11.41
N ILE A 150 -0.62 -13.07 -11.79
CA ILE A 150 -1.05 -12.87 -13.18
C ILE A 150 0.13 -12.55 -14.09
N SER A 151 1.08 -11.73 -13.62
CA SER A 151 2.29 -11.42 -14.38
C SER A 151 3.12 -12.69 -14.64
N GLY A 152 3.27 -13.56 -13.64
CA GLY A 152 3.94 -14.85 -13.79
C GLY A 152 3.25 -15.77 -14.79
N ILE A 153 1.93 -15.88 -14.75
CA ILE A 153 1.13 -16.68 -15.70
C ILE A 153 1.33 -16.18 -17.13
N ASN A 154 1.35 -14.88 -17.35
CA ASN A 154 1.57 -14.29 -18.67
C ASN A 154 3.06 -14.16 -19.03
N GLN A 155 3.93 -14.84 -18.30
CA GLN A 155 5.39 -14.84 -18.50
C GLN A 155 6.01 -13.43 -18.42
N ASN A 156 5.44 -12.56 -17.62
CA ASN A 156 5.86 -11.17 -17.43
C ASN A 156 5.85 -10.33 -18.72
N LYS A 157 5.02 -10.68 -19.71
CA LYS A 157 4.96 -10.01 -21.02
C LYS A 157 4.00 -8.83 -21.08
N PHE A 158 2.88 -8.92 -20.36
CA PHE A 158 1.83 -7.90 -20.40
C PHE A 158 1.81 -7.05 -19.14
N PRO A 159 1.43 -5.77 -19.25
CA PRO A 159 1.30 -4.90 -18.11
C PRO A 159 0.28 -5.41 -17.09
N VAL A 160 0.75 -5.61 -15.86
CA VAL A 160 -0.07 -5.93 -14.69
C VAL A 160 0.34 -4.99 -13.57
N VAL A 161 -0.65 -4.40 -12.91
CA VAL A 161 -0.47 -3.51 -11.77
C VAL A 161 -1.48 -3.85 -10.68
N SER A 162 -1.24 -3.41 -9.45
CA SER A 162 -2.30 -3.43 -8.44
C SER A 162 -2.57 -2.06 -7.85
N ILE A 163 -3.80 -1.89 -7.36
CA ILE A 163 -4.18 -0.73 -6.56
C ILE A 163 -3.51 -0.78 -5.18
N LYS A 164 -3.37 0.37 -4.54
CA LYS A 164 -2.72 0.49 -3.23
C LYS A 164 -3.60 -0.03 -2.09
N SER A 165 -4.90 0.26 -2.18
CA SER A 165 -5.92 -0.15 -1.23
C SER A 165 -7.30 -0.01 -1.87
N VAL A 166 -8.24 -0.86 -1.50
CA VAL A 166 -9.62 -0.83 -2.00
C VAL A 166 -10.37 0.42 -1.53
N SER A 167 -9.99 1.01 -0.40
CA SER A 167 -10.70 2.11 0.25
C SER A 167 -10.68 3.45 -0.51
N TYR A 168 -9.84 3.60 -1.55
CA TYR A 168 -9.62 4.88 -2.24
C TYR A 168 -9.77 4.85 -3.76
N THR A 169 -10.20 3.74 -4.33
CA THR A 169 -10.28 3.63 -5.78
C THR A 169 -11.70 3.79 -6.29
N HIS A 170 -12.13 5.02 -6.48
CA HIS A 170 -13.04 5.33 -7.57
C HIS A 170 -12.22 5.41 -8.87
N LEU A 171 -11.94 4.27 -9.48
CA LEU A 171 -11.48 4.21 -10.86
C LEU A 171 -12.66 4.61 -11.75
N THR A 172 -12.81 5.90 -12.00
CA THR A 172 -13.67 6.36 -13.09
C THR A 172 -12.95 6.02 -14.40
N LEU A 173 -13.26 4.87 -14.96
CA LEU A 173 -12.91 4.59 -16.34
C LEU A 173 -13.71 5.57 -17.20
N PRO A 174 -13.07 6.27 -18.17
CA PRO A 174 -13.84 7.03 -19.14
C PRO A 174 -14.73 6.06 -19.90
N THR A 175 -16.04 6.16 -19.68
CA THR A 175 -17.02 5.45 -20.47
C THR A 175 -17.14 6.19 -21.80
N ASN A 176 -16.49 5.70 -22.85
CA ASN A 176 -16.86 6.06 -24.20
C ASN A 176 -18.29 5.55 -24.44
N ARG A 177 -19.26 6.45 -24.31
CA ARG A 177 -20.56 6.25 -24.96
C ARG A 177 -20.42 6.76 -26.40
N GLU A 178 -20.29 5.83 -27.31
CA GLU A 178 -20.60 6.10 -28.71
C GLU A 178 -22.12 6.19 -28.87
#